data_1e211a06fa43af90d99a69d4c5cb36b4
#
_entry.id   1e211a06fa43af90d99a69d4c5cb36b4
#
_cell.length_a   1.000
_cell.length_b   1.000
_cell.length_c   1.000
_cell.angle_alpha   90.00
_cell.angle_beta   90.00
_cell.angle_gamma   90.00
#
_symmetry.space_group_name_H-M   'P 1'
#
loop_
_entity.id
_entity.type
_entity.pdbx_description
1 polymer ?
#
loop_
_entity_poly.entity_id
_entity_poly.type
_entity_poly.pdbx_seq_one_letter_code
_entity_poly.pdbx_strand_id
1 'polypeptide(L)'
;MVKTNLFSDVASVEQYIATYPVANALYNSFRPDWKILVQDFFLSKRTLPLTYDPFFKRIFNADTHPDRLSRLISSILGQEVTVTEILSNEDTLLKGSSLLIMDIVVRLANGSITTVEIQKLSAAFPAERMSRYSADLLLRQYEQVKNRLKKHFNYSSINKVYTIVIFENTDSETTNVPVYQAFHAEPVADKYLHHGKITFDTGLNLEFLQEFYLISLDVFREVGYAKDDKELTAWLSLLATNTYEDASLLCQKYPWMNEIFEEISEYIHNPEEVVRMFSEALKMMDDNMYQYMADQHMALVKEQQGKIDNLCTLLIEQMKENNKSKEDAVKNLVAACDLSYDNAKELVDKNW
;
A
#
# COMPACT_ATOMS: atom_id res chain seq x y z
N MET A 1 21.27 17.44 14.75
CA MET A 1 20.91 16.11 15.24
C MET A 1 22.03 15.56 16.11
N VAL A 2 21.80 15.26 17.37
CA VAL A 2 22.80 14.70 18.29
C VAL A 2 22.71 13.18 18.24
N LYS A 3 23.79 12.52 17.82
CA LYS A 3 23.91 11.06 17.86
C LYS A 3 23.99 10.65 19.34
N THR A 4 22.94 10.05 19.89
CA THR A 4 22.90 9.56 21.26
C THR A 4 23.60 8.20 21.32
N ASN A 5 24.91 8.18 21.63
CA ASN A 5 25.63 6.93 21.85
C ASN A 5 25.32 6.38 23.26
N LEU A 6 24.06 6.00 23.52
CA LEU A 6 23.66 5.42 24.81
C LEU A 6 24.17 3.97 24.98
N PHE A 7 24.37 3.27 23.88
CA PHE A 7 24.78 1.87 23.86
C PHE A 7 26.07 1.70 23.04
N SER A 8 27.00 0.93 23.56
CA SER A 8 28.31 0.66 22.90
C SER A 8 28.24 -0.55 21.96
N ASP A 9 27.37 -1.50 22.24
CA ASP A 9 27.32 -2.80 21.58
C ASP A 9 25.93 -3.45 21.67
N VAL A 10 25.75 -4.55 20.99
CA VAL A 10 24.50 -5.32 20.96
C VAL A 10 24.13 -5.86 22.34
N ALA A 11 25.13 -6.29 23.13
CA ALA A 11 24.86 -6.86 24.45
C ALA A 11 24.25 -5.82 25.41
N SER A 12 24.72 -4.57 25.34
CA SER A 12 24.17 -3.47 26.14
C SER A 12 22.73 -3.13 25.74
N VAL A 13 22.40 -3.20 24.44
CA VAL A 13 21.03 -3.02 23.92
C VAL A 13 20.11 -4.14 24.42
N GLU A 14 20.56 -5.39 24.30
CA GLU A 14 19.75 -6.55 24.74
C GLU A 14 19.52 -6.53 26.26
N GLN A 15 20.54 -6.16 27.02
CA GLN A 15 20.41 -5.98 28.46
C GLN A 15 19.40 -4.88 28.82
N TYR A 16 19.40 -3.78 28.08
CA TYR A 16 18.45 -2.69 28.26
C TYR A 16 17.02 -3.14 27.94
N ILE A 17 16.80 -3.78 26.80
CA ILE A 17 15.48 -4.33 26.43
C ILE A 17 15.01 -5.36 27.46
N ALA A 18 15.90 -6.18 28.00
CA ALA A 18 15.59 -7.19 29.01
C ALA A 18 15.06 -6.61 30.34
N THR A 19 15.32 -5.33 30.62
CA THR A 19 14.74 -4.66 31.82
C THR A 19 13.23 -4.39 31.67
N TYR A 20 12.67 -4.52 30.44
CA TYR A 20 11.27 -4.31 30.12
C TYR A 20 10.62 -5.66 29.72
N PRO A 21 9.86 -6.34 30.60
CA PRO A 21 9.40 -7.71 30.36
C PRO A 21 8.59 -7.89 29.06
N VAL A 22 7.71 -6.94 28.73
CA VAL A 22 6.88 -7.00 27.51
C VAL A 22 7.75 -6.84 26.27
N ALA A 23 8.60 -5.83 26.24
CA ALA A 23 9.54 -5.60 25.13
C ALA A 23 10.47 -6.81 24.94
N ASN A 24 11.01 -7.37 26.02
CA ASN A 24 11.87 -8.54 25.97
C ASN A 24 11.18 -9.77 25.37
N ALA A 25 9.93 -10.03 25.78
CA ALA A 25 9.15 -11.14 25.22
C ALA A 25 8.93 -10.99 23.71
N LEU A 26 8.53 -9.81 23.25
CA LEU A 26 8.35 -9.50 21.83
C LEU A 26 9.66 -9.58 21.05
N TYR A 27 10.72 -8.94 21.55
CA TYR A 27 12.03 -8.94 20.93
C TYR A 27 12.60 -10.36 20.75
N ASN A 28 12.43 -11.22 21.76
CA ASN A 28 12.88 -12.61 21.67
C ASN A 28 12.12 -13.44 20.62
N SER A 29 10.90 -13.07 20.29
CA SER A 29 10.10 -13.71 19.23
C SER A 29 10.51 -13.28 17.80
N PHE A 30 11.29 -12.21 17.66
CA PHE A 30 11.68 -11.71 16.36
C PHE A 30 12.65 -12.64 15.62
N ARG A 31 12.52 -12.67 14.31
CA ARG A 31 13.51 -13.27 13.41
C ARG A 31 14.84 -12.51 13.51
N PRO A 32 15.98 -13.15 13.18
CA PRO A 32 17.30 -12.51 13.31
C PRO A 32 17.43 -11.18 12.58
N ASP A 33 16.89 -11.08 11.36
CA ASP A 33 16.88 -9.85 10.56
C ASP A 33 16.15 -8.69 11.25
N TRP A 34 15.01 -8.97 11.91
CA TRP A 34 14.25 -7.98 12.68
C TRP A 34 14.96 -7.56 13.97
N LYS A 35 15.63 -8.50 14.64
CA LYS A 35 16.47 -8.15 15.80
C LYS A 35 17.56 -7.17 15.42
N ILE A 36 18.20 -7.36 14.27
CA ILE A 36 19.22 -6.44 13.75
C ILE A 36 18.66 -5.04 13.53
N LEU A 37 17.44 -4.91 12.96
CA LEU A 37 16.79 -3.59 12.77
C LEU A 37 16.59 -2.85 14.09
N VAL A 38 16.11 -3.55 15.12
CA VAL A 38 15.93 -2.98 16.47
C VAL A 38 17.27 -2.60 17.07
N GLN A 39 18.27 -3.49 17.03
CA GLN A 39 19.61 -3.24 17.54
C GLN A 39 20.27 -2.03 16.86
N ASP A 40 20.18 -1.95 15.55
CA ASP A 40 20.76 -0.85 14.76
C ASP A 40 20.11 0.51 15.10
N PHE A 41 18.81 0.53 15.41
CA PHE A 41 18.16 1.73 15.91
C PHE A 41 18.75 2.18 17.26
N PHE A 42 18.81 1.29 18.27
CA PHE A 42 19.36 1.61 19.59
C PHE A 42 20.85 1.95 19.55
N LEU A 43 21.61 1.35 18.63
CA LEU A 43 23.03 1.67 18.40
C LEU A 43 23.23 2.95 17.58
N SER A 44 22.19 3.69 17.26
CA SER A 44 22.25 4.90 16.42
C SER A 44 22.95 4.67 15.07
N LYS A 45 22.79 3.49 14.48
CA LYS A 45 23.23 3.18 13.11
C LYS A 45 22.11 3.45 12.11
N ARG A 46 20.85 3.19 12.49
CA ARG A 46 19.66 3.40 11.68
C ARG A 46 18.64 4.28 12.38
N THR A 47 17.86 5.01 11.59
CA THR A 47 16.64 5.70 12.05
C THR A 47 15.46 4.72 12.12
N LEU A 48 14.32 5.15 12.65
CA LEU A 48 13.09 4.38 12.51
C LEU A 48 12.69 4.28 11.04
N PRO A 49 12.31 3.09 10.56
CA PRO A 49 11.95 2.89 9.16
C PRO A 49 10.53 3.41 8.89
N LEU A 50 10.41 4.67 8.44
CA LEU A 50 9.13 5.36 8.25
C LEU A 50 8.26 4.79 7.12
N THR A 51 8.76 3.84 6.36
CA THR A 51 8.01 3.11 5.33
C THR A 51 7.22 1.91 5.87
N TYR A 52 7.26 1.67 7.18
CA TYR A 52 6.32 0.77 7.84
C TYR A 52 5.20 1.55 8.50
N ASP A 53 3.96 1.11 8.33
CA ASP A 53 2.75 1.76 8.79
C ASP A 53 2.78 2.23 10.26
N PRO A 54 3.19 1.42 11.27
CA PRO A 54 3.22 1.88 12.65
C PRO A 54 4.13 3.09 12.89
N PHE A 55 5.29 3.15 12.22
CA PHE A 55 6.21 4.27 12.33
C PHE A 55 5.70 5.50 11.58
N PHE A 56 5.14 5.29 10.38
CA PHE A 56 4.53 6.38 9.61
C PHE A 56 3.40 7.04 10.38
N LYS A 57 2.44 6.27 10.87
CA LYS A 57 1.30 6.75 11.66
C LYS A 57 1.75 7.50 12.91
N ARG A 58 2.87 7.11 13.49
CA ARG A 58 3.40 7.76 14.68
C ARG A 58 3.95 9.15 14.38
N ILE A 59 4.80 9.25 13.36
CA ILE A 59 5.49 10.50 12.99
C ILE A 59 4.55 11.49 12.26
N PHE A 60 3.60 10.97 11.49
CA PHE A 60 2.60 11.75 10.76
C PHE A 60 1.23 11.76 11.45
N ASN A 61 1.20 11.60 12.78
CA ASN A 61 -0.03 11.65 13.55
C ASN A 61 -0.65 13.05 13.47
N ALA A 62 -1.85 13.15 12.86
CA ALA A 62 -2.50 14.44 12.68
C ALA A 62 -3.09 15.04 13.97
N ASP A 63 -3.24 14.27 15.04
CA ASP A 63 -3.67 14.78 16.35
C ASP A 63 -2.54 15.55 17.06
N THR A 64 -1.29 15.10 16.85
CA THR A 64 -0.11 15.73 17.47
C THR A 64 0.64 16.65 16.52
N HIS A 65 0.69 16.32 15.23
CA HIS A 65 1.43 17.05 14.20
C HIS A 65 0.60 17.21 12.90
N PRO A 66 -0.54 17.93 12.93
CA PRO A 66 -1.43 18.05 11.77
C PRO A 66 -0.77 18.74 10.57
N ASP A 67 0.22 19.56 10.81
CA ASP A 67 0.98 20.27 9.78
C ASP A 67 1.87 19.33 8.96
N ARG A 68 2.47 18.30 9.55
CA ARG A 68 3.36 17.36 8.82
C ARG A 68 2.61 16.66 7.71
N LEU A 69 1.45 16.10 8.03
CA LEU A 69 0.62 15.39 7.05
C LEU A 69 0.03 16.35 6.01
N SER A 70 -0.38 17.55 6.43
CA SER A 70 -0.87 18.61 5.54
C SER A 70 0.20 19.01 4.52
N ARG A 71 1.44 19.22 4.96
CA ARG A 71 2.57 19.61 4.09
C ARG A 71 2.98 18.47 3.14
N LEU A 72 3.03 17.22 3.63
CA LEU A 72 3.30 16.07 2.78
C LEU A 72 2.25 15.96 1.67
N ILE A 73 0.97 15.99 2.01
CA ILE A 73 -0.13 15.88 1.03
C ILE A 73 -0.09 17.08 0.07
N SER A 74 0.11 18.30 0.57
CA SER A 74 0.23 19.51 -0.27
C SER A 74 1.34 19.36 -1.32
N SER A 75 2.50 18.85 -0.89
CA SER A 75 3.65 18.64 -1.76
C SER A 75 3.36 17.62 -2.87
N ILE A 76 2.63 16.54 -2.54
CA ILE A 76 2.26 15.48 -3.50
C ILE A 76 1.21 16.00 -4.48
N LEU A 77 0.18 16.69 -3.98
CA LEU A 77 -0.91 17.21 -4.81
C LEU A 77 -0.49 18.44 -5.65
N GLY A 78 0.62 19.09 -5.30
CA GLY A 78 1.07 20.32 -5.94
C GLY A 78 0.16 21.51 -5.68
N GLN A 79 -0.63 21.48 -4.61
CA GLN A 79 -1.53 22.54 -4.16
C GLN A 79 -1.58 22.57 -2.63
N GLU A 80 -1.74 23.76 -2.05
CA GLU A 80 -1.86 23.90 -0.61
C GLU A 80 -3.18 23.28 -0.10
N VAL A 81 -3.06 22.36 0.83
CA VAL A 81 -4.18 21.71 1.51
C VAL A 81 -3.92 21.61 3.01
N THR A 82 -4.98 21.62 3.79
CA THR A 82 -4.93 21.46 5.24
C THR A 82 -5.75 20.25 5.64
N VAL A 83 -5.14 19.34 6.40
CA VAL A 83 -5.83 18.21 7.04
C VAL A 83 -6.64 18.73 8.21
N THR A 84 -7.93 18.42 8.24
CA THR A 84 -8.83 18.89 9.31
C THR A 84 -9.31 17.75 10.21
N GLU A 85 -9.25 16.50 9.75
CA GLU A 85 -9.81 15.37 10.47
C GLU A 85 -9.15 14.06 9.98
N ILE A 86 -8.85 13.15 10.90
CA ILE A 86 -8.56 11.75 10.59
C ILE A 86 -9.89 10.99 10.58
N LEU A 87 -10.14 10.25 9.51
CA LEU A 87 -11.36 9.44 9.39
C LEU A 87 -11.10 8.01 9.85
N SER A 88 -12.08 7.44 10.55
CA SER A 88 -12.00 6.05 11.00
C SER A 88 -11.99 5.09 9.81
N ASN A 89 -11.19 4.03 9.89
CA ASN A 89 -11.24 2.91 8.95
C ASN A 89 -12.51 2.07 9.10
N GLU A 90 -13.19 2.15 10.26
CA GLU A 90 -14.44 1.43 10.51
C GLU A 90 -15.64 2.01 9.75
N ASP A 91 -15.53 3.23 9.23
CA ASP A 91 -16.56 3.90 8.44
C ASP A 91 -16.68 3.37 7.01
N THR A 92 -16.03 2.25 6.67
CA THR A 92 -16.14 1.64 5.34
C THR A 92 -17.58 1.20 5.05
N LEU A 93 -18.10 1.57 3.89
CA LEU A 93 -19.42 1.20 3.43
C LEU A 93 -19.45 -0.18 2.74
N LEU A 94 -18.29 -0.75 2.46
CA LEU A 94 -18.12 -2.05 1.80
C LEU A 94 -18.25 -3.19 2.83
N LYS A 95 -19.46 -3.61 3.13
CA LYS A 95 -19.75 -4.73 4.05
C LYS A 95 -19.38 -6.08 3.43
N GLY A 96 -18.76 -6.95 4.21
CA GLY A 96 -18.70 -8.41 3.94
C GLY A 96 -17.46 -8.93 3.21
N SER A 97 -16.42 -8.14 3.05
CA SER A 97 -15.12 -8.61 2.55
C SER A 97 -14.01 -8.23 3.52
N SER A 98 -12.86 -8.90 3.43
CA SER A 98 -11.66 -8.61 4.23
C SER A 98 -11.53 -7.12 4.47
N LEU A 99 -11.38 -6.72 5.73
CA LEU A 99 -11.27 -5.35 6.21
C LEU A 99 -10.39 -4.53 5.26
N LEU A 100 -10.97 -3.48 4.67
CA LEU A 100 -10.20 -2.44 3.99
C LEU A 100 -9.48 -1.66 5.08
N ILE A 101 -8.28 -2.09 5.41
CA ILE A 101 -7.41 -1.33 6.31
C ILE A 101 -6.63 -0.37 5.42
N MET A 102 -7.04 0.88 5.41
CA MET A 102 -6.27 1.99 4.83
C MET A 102 -5.32 2.53 5.89
N ASP A 103 -4.11 2.96 5.48
CA ASP A 103 -3.12 3.42 6.45
C ASP A 103 -3.58 4.70 7.14
N ILE A 104 -3.77 5.78 6.39
CA ILE A 104 -4.31 7.04 6.93
C ILE A 104 -5.38 7.57 5.97
N VAL A 105 -6.57 7.84 6.48
CA VAL A 105 -7.63 8.51 5.73
C VAL A 105 -7.93 9.85 6.40
N VAL A 106 -7.87 10.93 5.63
CA VAL A 106 -8.06 12.28 6.14
C VAL A 106 -9.05 13.08 5.31
N ARG A 107 -9.68 14.05 5.97
CA ARG A 107 -10.46 15.12 5.33
C ARG A 107 -9.62 16.37 5.20
N LEU A 108 -9.69 17.00 4.05
CA LEU A 108 -9.06 18.27 3.76
C LEU A 108 -10.04 19.43 4.02
N ALA A 109 -9.52 20.65 4.27
CA ALA A 109 -10.32 21.83 4.55
C ALA A 109 -11.31 22.18 3.43
N ASN A 110 -10.99 21.86 2.17
CA ASN A 110 -11.89 22.00 1.04
C ASN A 110 -13.00 20.93 0.97
N GLY A 111 -13.02 19.98 1.92
CA GLY A 111 -13.97 18.88 2.03
C GLY A 111 -13.62 17.63 1.22
N SER A 112 -12.51 17.61 0.49
CA SER A 112 -12.00 16.42 -0.19
C SER A 112 -11.56 15.35 0.83
N ILE A 113 -11.59 14.08 0.44
CA ILE A 113 -11.07 12.97 1.26
C ILE A 113 -9.83 12.39 0.57
N THR A 114 -8.82 12.10 1.35
CA THR A 114 -7.55 11.56 0.87
C THR A 114 -7.16 10.35 1.69
N THR A 115 -6.71 9.27 1.05
CA THR A 115 -5.93 8.22 1.71
C THR A 115 -4.45 8.38 1.37
N VAL A 116 -3.60 8.09 2.35
CA VAL A 116 -2.15 7.95 2.17
C VAL A 116 -1.77 6.54 2.62
N GLU A 117 -1.31 5.75 1.67
CA GLU A 117 -0.89 4.35 1.85
C GLU A 117 0.61 4.25 1.68
N ILE A 118 1.29 3.53 2.57
CA ILE A 118 2.70 3.16 2.41
C ILE A 118 2.80 1.66 2.20
N GLN A 119 3.38 1.26 1.07
CA GLN A 119 3.48 -0.13 0.67
C GLN A 119 4.93 -0.59 0.65
N LYS A 120 5.30 -1.42 1.63
CA LYS A 120 6.62 -2.06 1.71
C LYS A 120 6.81 -3.09 0.62
N LEU A 121 5.76 -3.88 0.38
CA LEU A 121 5.71 -4.91 -0.65
C LEU A 121 4.74 -4.44 -1.75
N SER A 122 5.27 -3.93 -2.83
CA SER A 122 4.49 -3.47 -3.97
C SER A 122 3.55 -4.56 -4.50
N ALA A 123 4.00 -5.80 -4.55
CA ALA A 123 3.24 -6.96 -5.00
C ALA A 123 1.92 -7.19 -4.24
N ALA A 124 1.82 -6.74 -3.00
CA ALA A 124 0.61 -6.87 -2.18
C ALA A 124 -0.43 -5.76 -2.44
N PHE A 125 -0.16 -4.80 -3.35
CA PHE A 125 -1.05 -3.67 -3.61
C PHE A 125 -1.34 -3.47 -5.10
N PRO A 126 -2.10 -4.37 -5.73
CA PRO A 126 -2.44 -4.27 -7.15
C PRO A 126 -3.38 -3.10 -7.46
N ALA A 127 -3.48 -2.73 -8.75
CA ALA A 127 -4.33 -1.64 -9.23
C ALA A 127 -5.82 -1.83 -8.85
N GLU A 128 -6.28 -3.06 -8.79
CA GLU A 128 -7.63 -3.43 -8.34
C GLU A 128 -7.87 -3.00 -6.89
N ARG A 129 -6.88 -3.16 -6.01
CA ARG A 129 -6.96 -2.72 -4.61
C ARG A 129 -7.02 -1.20 -4.53
N MET A 130 -6.19 -0.47 -5.31
CA MET A 130 -6.25 0.99 -5.40
C MET A 130 -7.62 1.47 -5.87
N SER A 131 -8.18 0.82 -6.90
CA SER A 131 -9.52 1.14 -7.44
C SER A 131 -10.60 0.95 -6.38
N ARG A 132 -10.51 -0.12 -5.58
CA ARG A 132 -11.43 -0.41 -4.48
C ARG A 132 -11.34 0.65 -3.39
N TYR A 133 -10.14 1.08 -3.01
CA TYR A 133 -9.94 2.15 -2.01
C TYR A 133 -10.54 3.46 -2.49
N SER A 134 -10.25 3.86 -3.73
CA SER A 134 -10.81 5.05 -4.34
C SER A 134 -12.35 5.02 -4.40
N ALA A 135 -12.94 3.86 -4.68
CA ALA A 135 -14.39 3.69 -4.67
C ALA A 135 -15.00 3.85 -3.27
N ASP A 136 -14.37 3.27 -2.23
CA ASP A 136 -14.82 3.43 -0.85
C ASP A 136 -14.75 4.90 -0.40
N LEU A 137 -13.65 5.61 -0.71
CA LEU A 137 -13.52 7.04 -0.42
C LEU A 137 -14.62 7.86 -1.09
N LEU A 138 -14.95 7.55 -2.35
CA LEU A 138 -16.00 8.24 -3.08
C LEU A 138 -17.38 7.99 -2.45
N LEU A 139 -17.68 6.76 -2.04
CA LEU A 139 -18.93 6.42 -1.36
C LEU A 139 -19.04 7.11 0.00
N ARG A 140 -17.98 7.13 0.80
CA ARG A 140 -17.94 7.88 2.07
C ARG A 140 -18.19 9.37 1.84
N GLN A 141 -17.55 9.95 0.83
CA GLN A 141 -17.72 11.35 0.45
C GLN A 141 -19.17 11.63 0.07
N TYR A 142 -19.78 10.77 -0.76
CA TYR A 142 -21.18 10.87 -1.17
C TYR A 142 -22.12 10.85 0.03
N GLU A 143 -22.01 9.83 0.90
CA GLU A 143 -22.89 9.67 2.06
C GLU A 143 -22.77 10.85 3.04
N GLN A 144 -21.56 11.33 3.30
CA GLN A 144 -21.34 12.45 4.21
C GLN A 144 -21.92 13.75 3.67
N VAL A 145 -21.71 14.07 2.38
CA VAL A 145 -22.24 15.27 1.75
C VAL A 145 -23.77 15.19 1.68
N LYS A 146 -24.31 14.05 1.32
CA LYS A 146 -25.76 13.81 1.28
C LYS A 146 -26.41 13.97 2.66
N ASN A 147 -25.81 13.40 3.70
CA ASN A 147 -26.31 13.49 5.08
C ASN A 147 -26.25 14.93 5.60
N ARG A 148 -25.22 15.69 5.25
CA ARG A 148 -25.05 17.11 5.62
C ARG A 148 -26.07 18.01 4.91
N LEU A 149 -26.22 17.86 3.60
CA LEU A 149 -27.04 18.75 2.77
C LEU A 149 -28.52 18.34 2.69
N LYS A 150 -28.82 17.07 2.96
CA LYS A 150 -30.21 16.52 2.93
C LYS A 150 -30.97 16.93 1.66
N LYS A 151 -32.01 17.75 1.79
CA LYS A 151 -32.84 18.20 0.67
C LYS A 151 -32.11 19.17 -0.31
N HIS A 152 -30.99 19.74 0.11
CA HIS A 152 -30.16 20.64 -0.71
C HIS A 152 -29.02 19.91 -1.41
N PHE A 153 -28.96 18.58 -1.29
CA PHE A 153 -27.94 17.77 -1.95
C PHE A 153 -28.06 17.87 -3.48
N ASN A 154 -26.92 18.05 -4.13
CA ASN A 154 -26.73 17.84 -5.55
C ASN A 154 -25.36 17.20 -5.80
N TYR A 155 -25.18 16.56 -6.94
CA TYR A 155 -23.93 15.85 -7.27
C TYR A 155 -22.72 16.78 -7.39
N SER A 156 -22.91 18.06 -7.77
CA SER A 156 -21.82 19.03 -7.85
C SER A 156 -21.28 19.48 -6.47
N SER A 157 -21.96 19.07 -5.39
CA SER A 157 -21.51 19.32 -4.01
C SER A 157 -20.51 18.27 -3.50
N ILE A 158 -20.25 17.22 -4.28
CA ILE A 158 -19.29 16.17 -3.92
C ILE A 158 -17.89 16.65 -4.31
N ASN A 159 -16.96 16.60 -3.35
CA ASN A 159 -15.58 16.99 -3.58
C ASN A 159 -14.74 15.80 -4.09
N LYS A 160 -13.54 16.09 -4.60
CA LYS A 160 -12.59 15.10 -5.07
C LYS A 160 -12.16 14.13 -3.97
N VAL A 161 -11.78 12.94 -4.38
CA VAL A 161 -11.12 11.95 -3.55
C VAL A 161 -9.76 11.63 -4.16
N TYR A 162 -8.73 11.59 -3.29
CA TYR A 162 -7.36 11.33 -3.70
C TYR A 162 -6.88 10.02 -3.07
N THR A 163 -6.32 9.15 -3.90
CA THR A 163 -5.65 7.91 -3.46
C THR A 163 -4.17 8.09 -3.69
N ILE A 164 -3.42 8.28 -2.60
CA ILE A 164 -1.97 8.42 -2.61
C ILE A 164 -1.37 7.10 -2.16
N VAL A 165 -0.48 6.52 -2.97
CA VAL A 165 0.23 5.28 -2.64
C VAL A 165 1.73 5.52 -2.81
N ILE A 166 2.48 5.26 -1.74
CA ILE A 166 3.93 5.39 -1.70
C ILE A 166 4.51 3.97 -1.61
N PHE A 167 5.16 3.52 -2.68
CA PHE A 167 5.85 2.24 -2.73
C PHE A 167 7.30 2.42 -2.28
N GLU A 168 7.76 1.60 -1.35
CA GLU A 168 9.16 1.62 -0.95
C GLU A 168 10.06 1.02 -2.02
N ASN A 169 9.61 -0.05 -2.64
CA ASN A 169 10.33 -0.74 -3.70
C ASN A 169 9.35 -1.26 -4.75
N THR A 170 9.57 -0.90 -6.00
CA THR A 170 8.83 -1.36 -7.17
C THR A 170 9.70 -2.23 -8.09
N ASP A 171 10.97 -2.50 -7.73
CA ASP A 171 11.87 -3.34 -8.50
C ASP A 171 11.35 -4.79 -8.58
N SER A 172 11.42 -5.33 -9.79
CA SER A 172 10.86 -6.64 -10.15
C SER A 172 11.73 -7.84 -9.79
N GLU A 173 12.99 -7.64 -9.39
CA GLU A 173 13.88 -8.78 -9.08
C GLU A 173 13.39 -9.59 -7.86
N THR A 174 12.65 -8.95 -6.97
CA THR A 174 12.05 -9.59 -5.79
C THR A 174 10.59 -10.00 -5.98
N THR A 175 9.94 -9.49 -7.03
CA THR A 175 8.52 -9.74 -7.30
C THR A 175 8.32 -10.01 -8.79
N ASN A 176 8.07 -11.24 -9.19
CA ASN A 176 7.68 -11.59 -10.57
C ASN A 176 6.30 -11.03 -10.97
N VAL A 177 5.94 -9.84 -10.52
CA VAL A 177 4.64 -9.22 -10.80
C VAL A 177 4.81 -8.20 -11.93
N PRO A 178 4.28 -8.48 -13.14
CA PRO A 178 4.47 -7.63 -14.33
C PRO A 178 4.02 -6.18 -14.14
N VAL A 179 3.07 -5.93 -13.24
CA VAL A 179 2.49 -4.60 -13.00
C VAL A 179 3.55 -3.59 -12.53
N TYR A 180 4.52 -4.02 -11.73
CA TYR A 180 5.53 -3.11 -11.18
C TYR A 180 6.72 -2.89 -12.11
N GLN A 181 6.95 -3.79 -13.07
CA GLN A 181 7.90 -3.56 -14.14
C GLN A 181 7.56 -2.30 -14.96
N ALA A 182 6.30 -1.88 -14.95
CA ALA A 182 5.85 -0.66 -15.62
C ALA A 182 6.50 0.61 -15.03
N PHE A 183 6.87 0.64 -13.74
CA PHE A 183 7.55 1.78 -13.13
C PHE A 183 8.99 1.97 -13.65
N HIS A 184 9.62 0.88 -14.10
CA HIS A 184 10.98 0.86 -14.60
C HIS A 184 11.07 0.79 -16.13
N ALA A 185 9.94 0.84 -16.83
CA ALA A 185 9.88 0.78 -18.29
C ALA A 185 9.87 2.18 -18.89
N GLU A 186 10.55 2.35 -20.05
CA GLU A 186 10.42 3.57 -20.84
C GLU A 186 8.97 3.77 -21.35
N PRO A 187 8.43 4.99 -21.35
CA PRO A 187 9.11 6.28 -21.10
C PRO A 187 9.01 6.80 -19.66
N VAL A 188 8.67 5.97 -18.67
CA VAL A 188 8.41 6.41 -17.29
C VAL A 188 9.50 6.01 -16.29
N ALA A 189 10.55 5.30 -16.73
CA ALA A 189 11.62 4.78 -15.85
C ALA A 189 12.35 5.86 -15.03
N ASP A 190 12.33 7.13 -15.47
CA ASP A 190 12.91 8.28 -14.76
C ASP A 190 11.88 9.08 -13.93
N LYS A 191 10.65 8.58 -13.81
CA LYS A 191 9.54 9.24 -13.09
C LYS A 191 9.25 8.51 -11.79
N TYR A 192 9.35 9.19 -10.68
CA TYR A 192 9.01 8.66 -9.36
C TYR A 192 7.62 9.06 -8.85
N LEU A 193 6.97 10.03 -9.49
CA LEU A 193 5.61 10.49 -9.18
C LEU A 193 4.73 10.38 -10.42
N HIS A 194 3.66 9.62 -10.30
CA HIS A 194 2.67 9.42 -11.35
C HIS A 194 1.32 9.95 -10.89
N HIS A 195 0.77 10.92 -11.61
CA HIS A 195 -0.56 11.46 -11.37
C HIS A 195 -1.56 10.87 -12.38
N GLY A 196 -2.49 10.09 -11.89
CA GLY A 196 -3.54 9.43 -12.66
C GLY A 196 -4.90 10.11 -12.48
N LYS A 197 -5.56 10.39 -13.60
CA LYS A 197 -6.95 10.86 -13.65
C LYS A 197 -7.67 10.25 -14.84
N ILE A 198 -9.00 10.18 -14.76
CA ILE A 198 -9.81 9.65 -15.86
C ILE A 198 -9.86 10.69 -16.98
N THR A 199 -9.46 10.28 -18.17
CA THR A 199 -9.50 11.07 -19.41
C THR A 199 -10.12 10.25 -20.52
N PHE A 200 -10.72 10.93 -21.50
CA PHE A 200 -11.27 10.29 -22.70
C PHE A 200 -10.27 10.38 -23.85
N ASP A 201 -10.12 9.30 -24.60
CA ASP A 201 -9.28 9.19 -25.78
C ASP A 201 -9.68 10.16 -26.91
N THR A 202 -10.96 10.52 -26.94
CA THR A 202 -11.50 11.53 -27.89
C THR A 202 -11.16 12.98 -27.54
N GLY A 203 -10.50 13.22 -26.38
CA GLY A 203 -10.24 14.57 -25.87
C GLY A 203 -11.43 15.26 -25.22
N LEU A 204 -12.55 14.54 -25.01
CA LEU A 204 -13.67 15.07 -24.21
C LEU A 204 -13.19 15.40 -22.81
N ASN A 205 -13.37 16.65 -22.39
CA ASN A 205 -12.95 17.13 -21.07
C ASN A 205 -14.11 17.08 -20.08
N LEU A 206 -14.12 16.01 -19.25
CA LEU A 206 -14.99 15.88 -18.08
C LEU A 206 -14.11 15.62 -16.86
N GLU A 207 -14.35 16.37 -15.79
CA GLU A 207 -13.63 16.16 -14.54
C GLU A 207 -14.33 15.09 -13.69
N PHE A 208 -13.62 14.00 -13.45
CA PHE A 208 -14.00 12.98 -12.50
C PHE A 208 -13.46 13.31 -11.10
N LEU A 209 -14.11 12.74 -10.08
CA LEU A 209 -13.77 13.06 -8.69
C LEU A 209 -12.58 12.27 -8.16
N GLN A 210 -12.20 11.19 -8.82
CA GLN A 210 -11.15 10.27 -8.39
C GLN A 210 -9.82 10.62 -9.06
N GLU A 211 -8.80 10.86 -8.24
CA GLU A 211 -7.41 11.06 -8.70
C GLU A 211 -6.46 10.15 -7.91
N PHE A 212 -5.42 9.67 -8.58
CA PHE A 212 -4.44 8.75 -8.04
C PHE A 212 -3.04 9.38 -8.11
N TYR A 213 -2.28 9.23 -7.04
CA TYR A 213 -0.89 9.63 -6.97
C TYR A 213 -0.06 8.42 -6.55
N LEU A 214 0.78 7.91 -7.45
CA LEU A 214 1.64 6.77 -7.20
C LEU A 214 3.08 7.25 -7.13
N ILE A 215 3.77 6.90 -6.06
CA ILE A 215 5.15 7.33 -5.79
C ILE A 215 6.00 6.10 -5.58
N SER A 216 7.12 6.01 -6.33
CA SER A 216 8.11 4.95 -6.23
C SER A 216 9.36 5.50 -5.55
N LEU A 217 9.68 5.06 -4.31
CA LEU A 217 10.82 5.55 -3.56
C LEU A 217 12.14 4.97 -4.05
N ASP A 218 12.16 3.79 -4.67
CA ASP A 218 13.34 3.22 -5.30
C ASP A 218 13.75 4.05 -6.53
N VAL A 219 12.81 4.35 -7.44
CA VAL A 219 13.06 5.27 -8.56
C VAL A 219 13.45 6.68 -8.07
N PHE A 220 12.79 7.17 -7.00
CA PHE A 220 13.16 8.45 -6.39
C PHE A 220 14.61 8.46 -5.89
N ARG A 221 15.09 7.38 -5.25
CA ARG A 221 16.49 7.26 -4.80
C ARG A 221 17.47 7.35 -5.95
N GLU A 222 17.14 6.83 -7.13
CA GLU A 222 18.00 6.87 -8.31
C GLU A 222 18.03 8.23 -8.99
N VAL A 223 16.86 8.89 -9.14
CA VAL A 223 16.74 10.08 -9.99
C VAL A 223 16.43 11.37 -9.24
N GLY A 224 15.82 11.27 -8.06
CA GLY A 224 15.21 12.41 -7.36
C GLY A 224 16.14 13.22 -6.47
N TYR A 225 17.17 12.60 -5.90
CA TYR A 225 18.07 13.27 -4.94
C TYR A 225 18.85 14.45 -5.52
N ALA A 226 19.10 14.47 -6.83
CA ALA A 226 20.03 15.40 -7.45
C ALA A 226 19.37 16.67 -8.03
N LYS A 227 18.07 16.74 -8.18
CA LYS A 227 17.45 17.67 -9.14
C LYS A 227 16.57 18.78 -8.59
N ASP A 228 15.99 18.65 -7.39
CA ASP A 228 14.99 19.62 -6.93
C ASP A 228 15.10 19.97 -5.44
N ASP A 229 15.08 21.28 -5.13
CA ASP A 229 14.95 21.80 -3.75
C ASP A 229 13.48 21.94 -3.32
N LYS A 230 12.57 21.18 -3.94
CA LYS A 230 11.15 21.22 -3.62
C LYS A 230 10.85 20.53 -2.31
N GLU A 231 9.81 20.96 -1.66
CA GLU A 231 9.36 20.37 -0.39
C GLU A 231 9.00 18.89 -0.53
N LEU A 232 8.46 18.47 -1.68
CA LEU A 232 8.21 17.06 -1.98
C LEU A 232 9.50 16.23 -1.90
N THR A 233 10.61 16.72 -2.49
CA THR A 233 11.91 16.04 -2.40
C THR A 233 12.35 15.87 -0.96
N ALA A 234 12.14 16.88 -0.12
CA ALA A 234 12.46 16.82 1.30
C ALA A 234 11.64 15.71 2.02
N TRP A 235 10.33 15.66 1.80
CA TRP A 235 9.46 14.64 2.41
C TRP A 235 9.78 13.22 1.92
N LEU A 236 10.00 13.05 0.62
CA LEU A 236 10.36 11.73 0.08
C LEU A 236 11.75 11.29 0.56
N SER A 237 12.70 12.23 0.70
CA SER A 237 14.01 11.94 1.30
C SER A 237 13.88 11.50 2.75
N LEU A 238 13.01 12.12 3.55
CA LEU A 238 12.71 11.69 4.92
C LEU A 238 12.22 10.23 4.95
N LEU A 239 11.25 9.89 4.10
CA LEU A 239 10.70 8.53 4.02
C LEU A 239 11.73 7.51 3.52
N ALA A 240 12.64 7.94 2.63
CA ALA A 240 13.67 7.08 2.05
C ALA A 240 14.91 6.92 2.96
N THR A 241 15.05 7.74 4.02
CA THR A 241 16.21 7.75 4.92
C THR A 241 16.17 6.58 5.89
N ASN A 242 17.24 5.79 5.92
CA ASN A 242 17.38 4.63 6.79
C ASN A 242 18.54 4.74 7.78
N THR A 243 19.50 5.65 7.57
CA THR A 243 20.70 5.79 8.41
C THR A 243 20.73 7.13 9.14
N TYR A 244 21.43 7.18 10.27
CA TYR A 244 21.68 8.45 10.97
C TYR A 244 22.59 9.40 10.18
N GLU A 245 23.46 8.86 9.33
CA GLU A 245 24.34 9.66 8.47
C GLU A 245 23.50 10.41 7.42
N ASP A 246 22.64 9.72 6.70
CA ASP A 246 21.71 10.33 5.74
C ASP A 246 20.78 11.33 6.41
N ALA A 247 20.24 10.98 7.58
CA ALA A 247 19.40 11.87 8.37
C ALA A 247 20.14 13.18 8.75
N SER A 248 21.43 13.09 9.10
CA SER A 248 22.24 14.26 9.42
C SER A 248 22.45 15.15 8.20
N LEU A 249 22.71 14.57 7.02
CA LEU A 249 22.82 15.30 5.76
C LEU A 249 21.49 15.97 5.39
N LEU A 250 20.38 15.26 5.58
CA LEU A 250 19.06 15.78 5.31
C LEU A 250 18.70 16.96 6.21
N CYS A 251 19.04 16.90 7.51
CA CYS A 251 18.87 18.01 8.44
C CYS A 251 19.74 19.24 8.10
N GLN A 252 20.92 19.04 7.53
CA GLN A 252 21.73 20.15 7.04
C GLN A 252 21.09 20.85 5.84
N LYS A 253 20.50 20.08 4.92
CA LYS A 253 19.82 20.60 3.73
C LYS A 253 18.45 21.22 4.09
N TYR A 254 17.70 20.60 5.00
CA TYR A 254 16.35 20.99 5.42
C TYR A 254 16.28 21.12 6.95
N PRO A 255 16.70 22.26 7.53
CA PRO A 255 16.83 22.43 8.99
C PRO A 255 15.56 22.16 9.80
N TRP A 256 14.39 22.35 9.21
CA TRP A 256 13.10 22.05 9.85
C TRP A 256 12.88 20.55 10.15
N MET A 257 13.62 19.67 9.51
CA MET A 257 13.59 18.23 9.80
C MET A 257 14.28 17.84 11.11
N ASN A 258 15.08 18.73 11.70
CA ASN A 258 15.72 18.45 13.00
C ASN A 258 14.67 18.05 14.06
N GLU A 259 13.54 18.75 14.11
CA GLU A 259 12.45 18.43 15.06
C GLU A 259 11.95 16.98 14.91
N ILE A 260 11.76 16.52 13.66
CA ILE A 260 11.29 15.15 13.38
C ILE A 260 12.34 14.12 13.81
N PHE A 261 13.61 14.34 13.49
CA PHE A 261 14.67 13.41 13.85
C PHE A 261 15.02 13.47 15.34
N GLU A 262 14.82 14.59 16.02
CA GLU A 262 14.90 14.68 17.48
C GLU A 262 13.79 13.83 18.13
N GLU A 263 12.55 13.96 17.66
CA GLU A 263 11.46 13.10 18.11
C GLU A 263 11.76 11.61 17.88
N ILE A 264 12.25 11.23 16.68
CA ILE A 264 12.66 9.85 16.40
C ILE A 264 13.76 9.39 17.37
N SER A 265 14.70 10.26 17.69
CA SER A 265 15.80 9.92 18.59
C SER A 265 15.33 9.72 20.05
N GLU A 266 14.28 10.41 20.49
CA GLU A 266 13.72 10.25 21.84
C GLU A 266 13.13 8.86 22.07
N TYR A 267 12.70 8.15 21.02
CA TYR A 267 12.22 6.78 21.15
C TYR A 267 13.27 5.80 21.69
N ILE A 268 14.56 6.13 21.66
CA ILE A 268 15.62 5.32 22.28
C ILE A 268 15.38 5.13 23.79
N HIS A 269 14.66 6.05 24.42
CA HIS A 269 14.29 6.00 25.84
C HIS A 269 13.00 5.22 26.10
N ASN A 270 12.32 4.74 25.06
CA ASN A 270 11.05 4.00 25.18
C ASN A 270 11.11 2.65 24.44
N PRO A 271 11.84 1.66 24.96
CA PRO A 271 12.03 0.38 24.31
C PRO A 271 10.75 -0.43 24.16
N GLU A 272 9.77 -0.28 25.06
CA GLU A 272 8.48 -0.97 24.93
C GLU A 272 7.72 -0.48 23.70
N GLU A 273 7.70 0.82 23.45
CA GLU A 273 7.03 1.38 22.28
C GLU A 273 7.75 1.01 20.98
N VAL A 274 9.09 1.14 20.96
CA VAL A 274 9.89 0.77 19.77
C VAL A 274 9.68 -0.70 19.42
N VAL A 275 9.88 -1.60 20.35
CA VAL A 275 9.75 -3.04 20.08
C VAL A 275 8.31 -3.41 19.70
N ARG A 276 7.30 -2.74 20.29
CA ARG A 276 5.90 -2.93 19.92
C ARG A 276 5.65 -2.48 18.46
N MET A 277 6.13 -1.31 18.05
CA MET A 277 6.00 -0.84 16.66
C MET A 277 6.67 -1.80 15.67
N PHE A 278 7.86 -2.33 15.98
CA PHE A 278 8.50 -3.36 15.15
C PHE A 278 7.68 -4.65 15.10
N SER A 279 7.07 -5.07 16.21
CA SER A 279 6.19 -6.25 16.25
C SER A 279 4.93 -6.07 15.41
N GLU A 280 4.30 -4.91 15.49
CA GLU A 280 3.14 -4.57 14.66
C GLU A 280 3.51 -4.54 13.17
N ALA A 281 4.64 -3.93 12.80
CA ALA A 281 5.13 -3.88 11.44
C ALA A 281 5.42 -5.29 10.87
N LEU A 282 6.05 -6.16 11.67
CA LEU A 282 6.30 -7.55 11.28
C LEU A 282 5.01 -8.31 11.03
N LYS A 283 4.03 -8.18 11.93
CA LYS A 283 2.72 -8.81 11.78
C LYS A 283 2.01 -8.35 10.50
N MET A 284 2.01 -7.05 10.25
CA MET A 284 1.39 -6.49 9.04
C MET A 284 2.06 -6.99 7.76
N MET A 285 3.40 -7.13 7.75
CA MET A 285 4.13 -7.72 6.63
C MET A 285 3.77 -9.19 6.41
N ASP A 286 3.69 -9.96 7.48
CA ASP A 286 3.32 -11.38 7.40
C ASP A 286 1.88 -11.52 6.89
N ASP A 287 0.93 -10.74 7.42
CA ASP A 287 -0.47 -10.74 6.98
C ASP A 287 -0.59 -10.34 5.50
N ASN A 288 0.12 -9.30 5.05
CA ASN A 288 0.15 -8.89 3.65
C ASN A 288 0.76 -9.97 2.74
N MET A 289 1.82 -10.64 3.18
CA MET A 289 2.43 -11.75 2.44
C MET A 289 1.47 -12.94 2.31
N TYR A 290 0.77 -13.31 3.38
CA TYR A 290 -0.24 -14.37 3.34
C TYR A 290 -1.38 -14.03 2.37
N GLN A 291 -1.87 -12.79 2.39
CA GLN A 291 -2.90 -12.34 1.47
C GLN A 291 -2.41 -12.42 0.02
N TYR A 292 -1.21 -11.91 -0.25
CA TYR A 292 -0.61 -11.99 -1.58
C TYR A 292 -0.47 -13.43 -2.07
N MET A 293 0.03 -14.36 -1.25
CA MET A 293 0.16 -15.77 -1.61
C MET A 293 -1.21 -16.41 -1.87
N ALA A 294 -2.23 -16.09 -1.08
CA ALA A 294 -3.59 -16.57 -1.31
C ALA A 294 -4.15 -16.05 -2.64
N ASP A 295 -3.97 -14.77 -2.95
CA ASP A 295 -4.42 -14.17 -4.21
C ASP A 295 -3.71 -14.78 -5.42
N GLN A 296 -2.39 -15.02 -5.33
CA GLN A 296 -1.62 -15.72 -6.37
C GLN A 296 -2.12 -17.15 -6.60
N HIS A 297 -2.38 -17.88 -5.52
CA HIS A 297 -2.91 -19.23 -5.61
C HIS A 297 -4.29 -19.25 -6.28
N MET A 298 -5.17 -18.32 -5.90
CA MET A 298 -6.50 -18.19 -6.51
C MET A 298 -6.42 -17.81 -7.99
N ALA A 299 -5.50 -16.92 -8.37
CA ALA A 299 -5.27 -16.56 -9.77
C ALA A 299 -4.80 -17.76 -10.59
N LEU A 300 -3.86 -18.55 -10.06
CA LEU A 300 -3.39 -19.78 -10.70
C LEU A 300 -4.52 -20.81 -10.87
N VAL A 301 -5.32 -21.03 -9.83
CA VAL A 301 -6.48 -21.92 -9.90
C VAL A 301 -7.46 -21.47 -10.98
N LYS A 302 -7.75 -20.16 -11.05
CA LYS A 302 -8.64 -19.59 -12.07
C LYS A 302 -8.08 -19.76 -13.49
N GLU A 303 -6.78 -19.55 -13.66
CA GLU A 303 -6.10 -19.78 -14.96
C GLU A 303 -6.19 -21.23 -15.39
N GLN A 304 -5.90 -22.17 -14.48
CA GLN A 304 -6.02 -23.60 -14.74
C GLN A 304 -7.45 -24.01 -15.08
N GLN A 305 -8.43 -23.48 -14.35
CA GLN A 305 -9.86 -23.72 -14.64
C GLN A 305 -10.22 -23.19 -16.04
N GLY A 306 -9.77 -22.01 -16.42
CA GLY A 306 -9.98 -21.47 -17.76
C GLY A 306 -9.37 -22.34 -18.87
N LYS A 307 -8.19 -22.93 -18.64
CA LYS A 307 -7.58 -23.88 -19.57
C LYS A 307 -8.41 -25.16 -19.71
N ILE A 308 -8.93 -25.67 -18.58
CA ILE A 308 -9.81 -26.85 -18.58
C ILE A 308 -11.10 -26.54 -19.35
N ASP A 309 -11.74 -25.43 -19.08
CA ASP A 309 -12.98 -25.01 -19.73
C ASP A 309 -12.79 -24.89 -21.26
N ASN A 310 -11.66 -24.31 -21.70
CA ASN A 310 -11.31 -24.22 -23.12
C ASN A 310 -11.11 -25.61 -23.75
N LEU A 311 -10.42 -26.50 -23.07
CA LEU A 311 -10.24 -27.89 -23.57
C LEU A 311 -11.55 -28.62 -23.63
N CYS A 312 -12.45 -28.48 -22.65
CA CYS A 312 -13.77 -29.06 -22.66
C CYS A 312 -14.61 -28.54 -23.85
N THR A 313 -14.52 -27.22 -24.12
CA THR A 313 -15.21 -26.61 -25.27
C THR A 313 -14.72 -27.19 -26.60
N LEU A 314 -13.39 -27.31 -26.77
CA LEU A 314 -12.81 -27.93 -27.98
C LEU A 314 -13.22 -29.40 -28.15
N LEU A 315 -13.28 -30.15 -27.06
CA LEU A 315 -13.74 -31.55 -27.10
C LEU A 315 -15.22 -31.62 -27.51
N ILE A 316 -16.08 -30.76 -27.02
CA ILE A 316 -17.49 -30.67 -27.41
C ILE A 316 -17.62 -30.35 -28.91
N GLU A 317 -16.87 -29.39 -29.42
CA GLU A 317 -16.85 -29.03 -30.84
C GLU A 317 -16.41 -30.20 -31.70
N GLN A 318 -15.35 -30.88 -31.34
CA GLN A 318 -14.86 -32.08 -32.06
C GLN A 318 -15.88 -33.21 -32.08
N MET A 319 -16.62 -33.41 -30.99
CA MET A 319 -17.67 -34.42 -30.94
C MET A 319 -18.87 -34.09 -31.78
N LYS A 320 -19.24 -32.80 -31.87
CA LYS A 320 -20.25 -32.31 -32.81
C LYS A 320 -19.86 -32.61 -34.25
N GLU A 321 -18.63 -32.26 -34.64
CA GLU A 321 -18.10 -32.49 -35.99
C GLU A 321 -18.09 -34.00 -36.35
N ASN A 322 -17.86 -34.83 -35.36
CA ASN A 322 -17.89 -36.29 -35.53
C ASN A 322 -19.30 -36.93 -35.42
N ASN A 323 -20.38 -36.12 -35.45
CA ASN A 323 -21.78 -36.51 -35.34
C ASN A 323 -22.09 -37.43 -34.12
N LYS A 324 -21.44 -37.17 -32.98
CA LYS A 324 -21.73 -37.84 -31.71
C LYS A 324 -22.98 -37.26 -31.05
N SER A 325 -23.56 -37.97 -30.10
CA SER A 325 -24.70 -37.44 -29.34
C SER A 325 -24.26 -36.53 -28.17
N LYS A 326 -25.14 -35.68 -27.69
CA LYS A 326 -24.93 -34.89 -26.45
C LYS A 326 -24.56 -35.80 -25.26
N GLU A 327 -25.23 -36.95 -25.18
CA GLU A 327 -25.05 -37.92 -24.10
C GLU A 327 -23.65 -38.53 -24.12
N ASP A 328 -23.10 -38.82 -25.32
CA ASP A 328 -21.73 -39.27 -25.49
C ASP A 328 -20.73 -38.16 -25.14
N ALA A 329 -21.03 -36.88 -25.44
CA ALA A 329 -20.20 -35.76 -25.08
C ALA A 329 -20.13 -35.59 -23.53
N VAL A 330 -21.24 -35.69 -22.83
CA VAL A 330 -21.26 -35.66 -21.37
C VAL A 330 -20.41 -36.79 -20.76
N LYS A 331 -20.57 -38.03 -21.25
CA LYS A 331 -19.79 -39.17 -20.77
C LYS A 331 -18.29 -38.99 -21.00
N ASN A 332 -17.90 -38.47 -22.16
CA ASN A 332 -16.51 -38.19 -22.46
C ASN A 332 -15.92 -37.08 -21.58
N LEU A 333 -16.64 -35.98 -21.33
CA LEU A 333 -16.15 -34.93 -20.44
C LEU A 333 -15.99 -35.43 -19.00
N VAL A 334 -16.91 -36.23 -18.48
CA VAL A 334 -16.76 -36.89 -17.17
C VAL A 334 -15.50 -37.71 -17.11
N ALA A 335 -15.22 -38.51 -18.15
CA ALA A 335 -14.07 -39.43 -18.18
C ALA A 335 -12.74 -38.72 -18.44
N ALA A 336 -12.71 -37.67 -19.30
CA ALA A 336 -11.48 -37.02 -19.75
C ALA A 336 -11.07 -35.82 -18.86
N CYS A 337 -12.05 -35.12 -18.28
CA CYS A 337 -11.82 -33.89 -17.52
C CYS A 337 -12.10 -34.04 -16.02
N ASP A 338 -12.41 -35.26 -15.55
CA ASP A 338 -12.77 -35.57 -14.15
C ASP A 338 -13.89 -34.67 -13.59
N LEU A 339 -14.83 -34.28 -14.45
CA LEU A 339 -15.98 -33.43 -14.10
C LEU A 339 -17.11 -34.28 -13.49
N SER A 340 -17.88 -33.69 -12.58
CA SER A 340 -19.15 -34.29 -12.18
C SER A 340 -20.11 -34.36 -13.38
N TYR A 341 -21.01 -35.33 -13.37
CA TYR A 341 -22.01 -35.46 -14.45
C TYR A 341 -22.83 -34.18 -14.68
N ASP A 342 -23.22 -33.50 -13.60
CA ASP A 342 -24.00 -32.29 -13.67
C ASP A 342 -23.22 -31.13 -14.31
N ASN A 343 -21.96 -30.93 -13.93
CA ASN A 343 -21.10 -29.92 -14.52
C ASN A 343 -20.79 -30.21 -16.00
N ALA A 344 -20.51 -31.47 -16.34
CA ALA A 344 -20.32 -31.87 -17.72
C ALA A 344 -21.56 -31.63 -18.58
N LYS A 345 -22.74 -31.92 -18.05
CA LYS A 345 -24.01 -31.72 -18.72
C LYS A 345 -24.29 -30.22 -18.96
N GLU A 346 -24.06 -29.38 -17.95
CA GLU A 346 -24.20 -27.93 -18.06
C GLU A 346 -23.27 -27.36 -19.15
N LEU A 347 -22.01 -27.79 -19.16
CA LEU A 347 -21.04 -27.39 -20.19
C LEU A 347 -21.45 -27.83 -21.61
N VAL A 348 -21.93 -29.05 -21.76
CA VAL A 348 -22.42 -29.56 -23.05
C VAL A 348 -23.67 -28.77 -23.47
N ASP A 349 -24.62 -28.55 -22.58
CA ASP A 349 -25.87 -27.82 -22.92
C ASP A 349 -25.58 -26.35 -23.30
N LYS A 350 -24.57 -25.73 -22.72
CA LYS A 350 -24.13 -24.37 -23.02
C LYS A 350 -23.41 -24.25 -24.36
N ASN A 351 -22.63 -25.26 -24.73
CA ASN A 351 -21.71 -25.19 -25.88
C ASN A 351 -22.13 -26.10 -27.05
N TRP A 352 -23.24 -26.81 -26.93
CA TRP A 352 -23.79 -27.65 -28.01
C TRP A 352 -24.62 -26.80 -28.97
#